data_2f64253a1f90e56f179f014b6f553a12
#
_entry.id   2f64253a1f90e56f179f014b6f553a12
#
_cell.length_a   1.000
_cell.length_b   1.000
_cell.length_c   1.000
_cell.angle_alpha   90.00
_cell.angle_beta   90.00
_cell.angle_gamma   90.00
#
_symmetry.space_group_name_H-M   'P 1'
#
loop_
_entity.id
_entity.type
_entity.pdbx_description
1 polymer ?
#
loop_
_entity_poly.entity_id
_entity_poly.type
_entity_poly.pdbx_seq_one_letter_code
_entity_poly.pdbx_strand_id
1 'polypeptide(L)'
;MMIRILLFVLSCFAVPALTAQTDHKPLAPVDGIHSLTYSISLNGNQLGTRVRTVKNVDTYGDTTVVELECSDTMSPVSGNKTVHESIVATNDTTFYLIKVPNEFYDLMEKSGAENIVCETGDMALPHDVKVGDRLKDYFFNVSATVRGNAFSQSVKSTWRTVMGKNEVETPAGKFGCITVKDVLDVGQGGGKVTQVTDYSPGIGIVRQAITAGEGDFKMEQVFTLVSLDRR
;
A
#
# COMPACT_ATOMS: atom_id res chain seq x y z
N MET A 1 58.64 52.58 22.45
CA MET A 1 57.96 52.05 21.23
C MET A 1 57.17 50.81 21.68
N MET A 2 55.89 51.00 21.97
CA MET A 2 54.99 49.95 22.54
C MET A 2 54.22 49.27 21.38
N ILE A 3 54.50 47.97 21.21
CA ILE A 3 53.74 47.13 20.27
C ILE A 3 52.53 46.57 21.05
N ARG A 4 51.35 47.00 20.67
CA ARG A 4 50.07 46.43 21.17
C ARG A 4 49.77 45.15 20.42
N ILE A 5 49.77 44.03 21.14
CA ILE A 5 49.29 42.76 20.65
C ILE A 5 47.77 42.72 20.80
N LEU A 6 47.08 42.69 19.67
CA LEU A 6 45.62 42.58 19.59
C LEU A 6 45.27 41.08 19.60
N LEU A 7 44.72 40.60 20.70
CA LEU A 7 44.24 39.18 20.83
C LEU A 7 42.86 39.15 20.13
N PHE A 8 42.78 38.49 18.96
CA PHE A 8 41.54 38.12 18.33
C PHE A 8 41.00 36.84 18.95
N VAL A 9 39.99 36.95 19.81
CA VAL A 9 39.24 35.79 20.31
C VAL A 9 38.23 35.39 19.21
N LEU A 10 38.57 34.35 18.48
CA LEU A 10 37.67 33.72 17.53
C LEU A 10 36.70 32.85 18.32
N SER A 11 35.52 33.37 18.65
CA SER A 11 34.41 32.61 19.21
C SER A 11 33.82 31.73 18.09
N CYS A 12 34.19 30.46 18.06
CA CYS A 12 33.49 29.44 17.29
C CYS A 12 32.07 29.28 17.86
N PHE A 13 31.10 29.93 17.26
CA PHE A 13 29.71 29.59 17.41
C PHE A 13 29.51 28.24 16.69
N ALA A 14 29.56 27.14 17.45
CA ALA A 14 29.01 25.86 16.99
C ALA A 14 27.50 26.09 16.84
N VAL A 15 27.07 26.35 15.63
CA VAL A 15 25.65 26.25 15.26
C VAL A 15 25.30 24.76 15.40
N PRO A 16 24.43 24.36 16.35
CA PRO A 16 23.93 22.99 16.33
C PRO A 16 23.25 22.83 14.97
N ALA A 17 23.74 21.91 14.15
CA ALA A 17 22.99 21.46 12.99
C ALA A 17 21.66 20.92 13.55
N LEU A 18 20.61 21.74 13.47
CA LEU A 18 19.26 21.21 13.55
C LEU A 18 19.18 20.24 12.36
N THR A 19 19.38 18.96 12.63
CA THR A 19 18.87 17.93 11.78
C THR A 19 17.37 18.16 11.78
N ALA A 20 16.84 18.81 10.75
CA ALA A 20 15.43 18.86 10.48
C ALA A 20 15.02 17.38 10.41
N GLN A 21 14.41 16.88 11.49
CA GLN A 21 13.72 15.63 11.50
C GLN A 21 12.60 15.85 10.48
N THR A 22 12.82 15.37 9.26
CA THR A 22 11.79 15.36 8.24
C THR A 22 10.72 14.45 8.78
N ASP A 23 9.64 15.05 9.31
CA ASP A 23 8.46 14.35 9.77
C ASP A 23 7.82 13.69 8.55
N HIS A 24 8.38 12.56 8.13
CA HIS A 24 7.86 11.75 7.05
C HIS A 24 6.61 11.03 7.57
N LYS A 25 5.46 11.62 7.27
CA LYS A 25 4.19 10.96 7.58
C LYS A 25 4.14 9.59 6.90
N PRO A 26 3.68 8.54 7.60
CA PRO A 26 3.53 7.22 7.03
C PRO A 26 2.59 7.25 5.81
N LEU A 27 2.83 6.36 4.86
CA LEU A 27 1.96 6.16 3.71
C LEU A 27 0.77 5.26 4.10
N ALA A 28 0.06 5.66 5.15
CA ALA A 28 -1.04 4.93 5.80
C ALA A 28 -2.07 5.93 6.34
N PRO A 29 -3.35 5.54 6.54
CA PRO A 29 -4.36 6.40 7.11
C PRO A 29 -4.11 6.63 8.60
N VAL A 30 -3.62 7.82 8.91
CA VAL A 30 -3.37 8.35 10.26
C VAL A 30 -4.05 9.72 10.39
N ASP A 31 -3.64 10.59 11.30
CA ASP A 31 -4.12 11.96 11.42
C ASP A 31 -5.65 12.07 11.64
N GLY A 32 -6.22 11.17 12.44
CA GLY A 32 -7.66 11.22 12.78
C GLY A 32 -8.57 10.75 11.64
N ILE A 33 -8.04 10.05 10.63
CA ILE A 33 -8.86 9.44 9.60
C ILE A 33 -9.69 8.31 10.21
N HIS A 34 -11.01 8.38 10.01
CA HIS A 34 -11.96 7.36 10.44
C HIS A 34 -12.26 6.39 9.30
N SER A 35 -12.53 6.90 8.11
CA SER A 35 -12.80 6.06 6.94
C SER A 35 -12.38 6.69 5.63
N LEU A 36 -12.13 5.82 4.65
CA LEU A 36 -11.78 6.12 3.28
C LEU A 36 -12.76 5.39 2.37
N THR A 37 -13.50 6.11 1.53
CA THR A 37 -14.42 5.52 0.55
C THR A 37 -13.83 5.65 -0.85
N TYR A 38 -13.80 4.53 -1.57
CA TYR A 38 -13.32 4.45 -2.96
C TYR A 38 -14.47 4.07 -3.90
N SER A 39 -14.56 4.72 -5.06
CA SER A 39 -15.31 4.17 -6.17
C SER A 39 -14.49 3.06 -6.84
N ILE A 40 -15.19 2.02 -7.30
CA ILE A 40 -14.58 0.92 -8.07
C ILE A 40 -15.19 0.97 -9.48
N SER A 41 -14.32 1.02 -10.48
CA SER A 41 -14.74 0.94 -11.88
C SER A 41 -14.00 -0.18 -12.63
N LEU A 42 -14.63 -0.74 -13.67
CA LEU A 42 -14.03 -1.67 -14.61
C LEU A 42 -14.25 -1.15 -16.03
N ASN A 43 -13.16 -0.94 -16.76
CA ASN A 43 -13.18 -0.37 -18.10
C ASN A 43 -14.04 0.92 -18.18
N GLY A 44 -13.92 1.79 -17.16
CA GLY A 44 -14.67 3.04 -17.04
C GLY A 44 -16.10 2.91 -16.50
N ASN A 45 -16.67 1.71 -16.40
CA ASN A 45 -18.01 1.50 -15.84
C ASN A 45 -17.92 1.32 -14.32
N GLN A 46 -18.70 2.08 -13.57
CA GLN A 46 -18.75 1.95 -12.12
C GLN A 46 -19.37 0.62 -11.71
N LEU A 47 -18.66 -0.14 -10.85
CA LEU A 47 -19.11 -1.43 -10.33
C LEU A 47 -19.65 -1.33 -8.89
N GLY A 48 -19.11 -0.42 -8.08
CA GLY A 48 -19.46 -0.33 -6.67
C GLY A 48 -18.53 0.59 -5.90
N THR A 49 -18.46 0.35 -4.59
CA THR A 49 -17.61 1.11 -3.67
C THR A 49 -16.86 0.16 -2.74
N ARG A 50 -15.68 0.61 -2.29
CA ARG A 50 -14.92 0.03 -1.17
C ARG A 50 -14.87 1.05 -0.05
N VAL A 51 -15.17 0.62 1.16
CA VAL A 51 -14.97 1.41 2.37
C VAL A 51 -13.87 0.77 3.20
N ARG A 52 -12.83 1.54 3.52
CA ARG A 52 -11.80 1.18 4.49
C ARG A 52 -12.06 1.96 5.76
N THR A 53 -12.43 1.28 6.83
CA THR A 53 -12.66 1.86 8.16
C THR A 53 -11.44 1.63 9.03
N VAL A 54 -10.87 2.69 9.58
CA VAL A 54 -9.77 2.61 10.55
C VAL A 54 -10.35 2.12 11.87
N LYS A 55 -9.97 0.93 12.30
CA LYS A 55 -10.43 0.32 13.56
C LYS A 55 -9.53 0.72 14.71
N ASN A 56 -8.22 0.73 14.47
CA ASN A 56 -7.22 1.06 15.46
C ASN A 56 -5.99 1.71 14.84
N VAL A 57 -5.35 2.60 15.60
CA VAL A 57 -4.04 3.18 15.29
C VAL A 57 -3.25 3.17 16.59
N ASP A 58 -2.28 2.27 16.69
CA ASP A 58 -1.41 2.14 17.85
C ASP A 58 0.00 2.59 17.52
N THR A 59 0.62 3.36 18.40
CA THR A 59 2.01 3.81 18.23
C THR A 59 2.88 3.29 19.37
N TYR A 60 3.94 2.60 19.02
CA TYR A 60 4.92 2.00 19.91
C TYR A 60 6.32 2.52 19.55
N GLY A 61 6.79 3.53 20.26
CA GLY A 61 8.04 4.20 19.90
C GLY A 61 7.97 4.85 18.51
N ASP A 62 8.77 4.37 17.59
CA ASP A 62 8.86 4.82 16.19
C ASP A 62 7.99 3.99 15.20
N THR A 63 7.20 3.07 15.73
CA THR A 63 6.37 2.18 14.94
C THR A 63 4.89 2.48 15.14
N THR A 64 4.15 2.71 14.07
CA THR A 64 2.70 2.86 14.05
C THR A 64 2.06 1.68 13.37
N VAL A 65 1.09 1.06 14.02
CA VAL A 65 0.28 -0.04 13.49
C VAL A 65 -1.12 0.48 13.21
N VAL A 66 -1.59 0.31 11.98
CA VAL A 66 -2.94 0.70 11.56
C VAL A 66 -3.72 -0.55 11.17
N GLU A 67 -4.84 -0.79 11.86
CA GLU A 67 -5.75 -1.88 11.56
C GLU A 67 -6.97 -1.34 10.83
N LEU A 68 -7.28 -1.93 9.68
CA LEU A 68 -8.36 -1.53 8.78
C LEU A 68 -9.38 -2.67 8.61
N GLU A 69 -10.63 -2.29 8.52
CA GLU A 69 -11.72 -3.14 8.06
C GLU A 69 -12.18 -2.64 6.70
N CYS A 70 -12.09 -3.50 5.69
CA CYS A 70 -12.44 -3.18 4.30
C CYS A 70 -13.73 -3.90 3.92
N SER A 71 -14.72 -3.17 3.45
CA SER A 71 -15.98 -3.72 2.93
C SER A 71 -16.20 -3.27 1.49
N ASP A 72 -16.54 -4.21 0.62
CA ASP A 72 -16.84 -3.97 -0.79
C ASP A 72 -18.33 -4.14 -1.06
N THR A 73 -18.93 -3.13 -1.71
CA THR A 73 -20.29 -3.22 -2.27
C THR A 73 -20.20 -3.45 -3.77
N MET A 74 -19.64 -4.57 -4.18
CA MET A 74 -19.63 -4.98 -5.59
C MET A 74 -20.75 -5.97 -5.83
N SER A 75 -21.83 -5.54 -6.51
CA SER A 75 -22.93 -6.39 -7.02
C SER A 75 -23.58 -7.36 -6.01
N PRO A 76 -24.90 -7.57 -6.04
CA PRO A 76 -25.63 -8.44 -5.10
C PRO A 76 -25.22 -9.93 -5.13
N VAL A 77 -24.40 -10.33 -6.10
CA VAL A 77 -23.97 -11.74 -6.27
C VAL A 77 -22.79 -12.12 -5.36
N SER A 78 -21.96 -11.15 -4.94
CA SER A 78 -20.73 -11.47 -4.17
C SER A 78 -20.88 -11.36 -2.65
N GLY A 79 -22.03 -10.89 -2.14
CA GLY A 79 -22.21 -10.62 -0.71
C GLY A 79 -21.26 -9.53 -0.20
N ASN A 80 -21.60 -8.88 0.90
CA ASN A 80 -20.67 -7.96 1.58
C ASN A 80 -19.55 -8.78 2.21
N LYS A 81 -18.37 -8.76 1.61
CA LYS A 81 -17.18 -9.37 2.20
C LYS A 81 -16.43 -8.30 2.98
N THR A 82 -16.15 -8.60 4.22
CA THR A 82 -15.28 -7.80 5.09
C THR A 82 -13.90 -8.44 5.11
N VAL A 83 -12.87 -7.66 4.83
CA VAL A 83 -11.48 -8.09 4.89
C VAL A 83 -10.74 -7.20 5.88
N HIS A 84 -9.89 -7.80 6.72
CA HIS A 84 -9.03 -7.06 7.64
C HIS A 84 -7.66 -6.84 7.01
N GLU A 85 -7.23 -5.60 6.96
CA GLU A 85 -5.90 -5.21 6.49
C GLU A 85 -5.08 -4.66 7.67
N SER A 86 -3.77 -4.85 7.65
CA SER A 86 -2.86 -4.25 8.62
C SER A 86 -1.73 -3.56 7.89
N ILE A 87 -1.40 -2.36 8.37
CA ILE A 87 -0.29 -1.56 7.88
C ILE A 87 0.62 -1.28 9.06
N VAL A 88 1.91 -1.53 8.90
CA VAL A 88 2.93 -1.19 9.88
C VAL A 88 3.82 -0.11 9.29
N ALA A 89 3.92 1.02 9.95
CA ALA A 89 4.78 2.11 9.53
C ALA A 89 5.85 2.37 10.58
N THR A 90 7.11 2.44 10.14
CA THR A 90 8.25 2.93 10.91
C THR A 90 8.56 4.37 10.49
N ASN A 91 9.60 4.98 11.04
CA ASN A 91 10.02 6.33 10.66
C ASN A 91 10.40 6.45 9.17
N ASP A 92 10.81 5.38 8.54
CA ASP A 92 11.38 5.37 7.19
C ASP A 92 10.61 4.51 6.16
N THR A 93 9.76 3.60 6.62
CA THR A 93 9.13 2.61 5.72
C THR A 93 7.70 2.28 6.17
N THR A 94 6.77 2.22 5.22
CA THR A 94 5.43 1.67 5.42
C THR A 94 5.35 0.26 4.84
N PHE A 95 4.88 -0.70 5.63
CA PHE A 95 4.65 -2.09 5.24
C PHE A 95 3.16 -2.36 5.15
N TYR A 96 2.68 -2.74 3.98
CA TYR A 96 1.35 -3.28 3.80
C TYR A 96 1.43 -4.80 3.99
N LEU A 97 0.89 -5.29 5.10
CA LEU A 97 0.95 -6.71 5.46
C LEU A 97 -0.07 -7.49 4.65
N ILE A 98 0.39 -8.49 3.92
CA ILE A 98 -0.48 -9.39 3.16
C ILE A 98 -0.97 -10.48 4.11
N LYS A 99 -2.15 -10.28 4.70
CA LYS A 99 -2.80 -11.27 5.56
C LYS A 99 -3.75 -12.14 4.74
N VAL A 100 -3.72 -13.43 4.98
CA VAL A 100 -4.70 -14.37 4.41
C VAL A 100 -5.89 -14.43 5.35
N PRO A 101 -7.11 -14.06 4.92
CA PRO A 101 -8.30 -14.13 5.76
C PRO A 101 -8.63 -15.58 6.15
N ASN A 102 -9.14 -15.80 7.37
CA ASN A 102 -9.58 -17.15 7.81
C ASN A 102 -10.64 -17.74 6.88
N GLU A 103 -11.51 -16.91 6.34
CA GLU A 103 -12.55 -17.28 5.37
C GLU A 103 -11.96 -17.90 4.09
N PHE A 104 -10.72 -17.54 3.73
CA PHE A 104 -10.01 -18.17 2.62
C PHE A 104 -9.69 -19.63 2.94
N TYR A 105 -9.20 -19.92 4.14
CA TYR A 105 -8.92 -21.28 4.60
C TYR A 105 -10.21 -22.10 4.64
N ASP A 106 -11.28 -21.54 5.24
CA ASP A 106 -12.60 -22.17 5.31
C ASP A 106 -13.17 -22.49 3.91
N LEU A 107 -12.98 -21.58 2.94
CA LEU A 107 -13.42 -21.79 1.56
C LEU A 107 -12.62 -22.91 0.89
N MET A 108 -11.31 -22.93 1.09
CA MET A 108 -10.43 -23.96 0.54
C MET A 108 -10.78 -25.35 1.12
N GLU A 109 -10.96 -25.44 2.44
CA GLU A 109 -11.36 -26.69 3.11
C GLU A 109 -12.72 -27.17 2.62
N LYS A 110 -13.72 -26.30 2.50
CA LYS A 110 -15.04 -26.63 1.92
C LYS A 110 -14.96 -27.11 0.48
N SER A 111 -13.92 -26.72 -0.27
CA SER A 111 -13.64 -27.21 -1.62
C SER A 111 -12.96 -28.58 -1.63
N GLY A 112 -12.65 -29.13 -0.46
CA GLY A 112 -11.92 -30.42 -0.31
C GLY A 112 -10.41 -30.22 -0.40
N ALA A 113 -9.90 -29.06 -0.05
CA ALA A 113 -8.47 -28.82 0.07
C ALA A 113 -7.96 -29.26 1.45
N GLU A 114 -6.80 -29.89 1.46
CA GLU A 114 -6.06 -30.31 2.63
C GLU A 114 -4.63 -29.76 2.57
N ASN A 115 -3.96 -29.72 3.72
CA ASN A 115 -2.57 -29.25 3.83
C ASN A 115 -2.36 -27.86 3.21
N ILE A 116 -3.25 -26.93 3.53
CA ILE A 116 -3.21 -25.56 2.98
C ILE A 116 -2.07 -24.80 3.65
N VAL A 117 -1.12 -24.33 2.82
CA VAL A 117 0.01 -23.48 3.25
C VAL A 117 -0.04 -22.18 2.47
N CYS A 118 -0.06 -21.07 3.18
CA CYS A 118 0.04 -19.73 2.61
C CYS A 118 1.33 -19.05 3.07
N GLU A 119 2.10 -18.57 2.11
CA GLU A 119 3.33 -17.81 2.37
C GLU A 119 3.17 -16.41 1.79
N THR A 120 3.53 -15.39 2.54
CA THR A 120 3.43 -14.00 2.11
C THR A 120 4.74 -13.26 2.34
N GLY A 121 5.06 -12.33 1.43
CA GLY A 121 6.13 -11.36 1.62
C GLY A 121 5.52 -9.96 1.63
N ASP A 122 5.77 -9.20 2.69
CA ASP A 122 5.16 -7.90 2.89
C ASP A 122 5.60 -6.88 1.85
N MET A 123 4.66 -6.03 1.46
CA MET A 123 4.89 -4.94 0.53
C MET A 123 5.48 -3.73 1.27
N ALA A 124 6.81 -3.57 1.20
CA ALA A 124 7.51 -2.43 1.78
C ALA A 124 7.51 -1.22 0.82
N LEU A 125 7.27 -0.03 1.38
CA LEU A 125 7.34 1.24 0.68
C LEU A 125 8.12 2.25 1.53
N PRO A 126 9.42 2.48 1.24
CA PRO A 126 10.22 3.49 1.93
C PRO A 126 9.65 4.90 1.70
N HIS A 127 9.78 5.78 2.70
CA HIS A 127 9.27 7.15 2.62
C HIS A 127 10.18 8.05 1.79
N ASP A 128 11.49 7.85 1.88
CA ASP A 128 12.49 8.63 1.11
C ASP A 128 12.85 7.92 -0.20
N VAL A 129 11.89 7.83 -1.11
CA VAL A 129 12.10 7.27 -2.44
C VAL A 129 12.29 8.37 -3.48
N LYS A 130 13.02 8.06 -4.55
CA LYS A 130 13.21 8.92 -5.73
C LYS A 130 12.53 8.31 -6.94
N VAL A 131 12.19 9.17 -7.89
CA VAL A 131 11.69 8.70 -9.19
C VAL A 131 12.75 7.83 -9.85
N GLY A 132 12.35 6.66 -10.32
CA GLY A 132 13.21 5.64 -10.89
C GLY A 132 13.70 4.58 -9.90
N ASP A 133 13.53 4.78 -8.58
CA ASP A 133 13.95 3.78 -7.59
C ASP A 133 13.22 2.46 -7.80
N ARG A 134 14.01 1.38 -7.74
CA ARG A 134 13.51 0.01 -7.72
C ARG A 134 13.17 -0.38 -6.28
N LEU A 135 11.92 -0.78 -6.03
CA LEU A 135 11.46 -1.23 -4.71
C LEU A 135 11.61 -2.74 -4.57
N LYS A 136 11.65 -3.22 -3.31
CA LYS A 136 11.68 -4.65 -3.00
C LYS A 136 10.42 -5.33 -3.51
N ASP A 137 10.58 -6.49 -4.14
CA ASP A 137 9.48 -7.33 -4.57
C ASP A 137 8.76 -7.97 -3.38
N TYR A 138 7.47 -8.26 -3.55
CA TYR A 138 6.64 -9.00 -2.60
C TYR A 138 5.98 -10.18 -3.30
N PHE A 139 5.40 -11.09 -2.53
CA PHE A 139 4.74 -12.27 -3.07
C PHE A 139 3.62 -12.78 -2.18
N PHE A 140 2.74 -13.54 -2.78
CA PHE A 140 1.74 -14.35 -2.13
C PHE A 140 1.74 -15.74 -2.79
N ASN A 141 1.98 -16.78 -2.03
CA ASN A 141 1.93 -18.16 -2.50
C ASN A 141 0.89 -18.94 -1.68
N VAL A 142 0.11 -19.77 -2.35
CA VAL A 142 -0.73 -20.75 -1.70
C VAL A 142 -0.46 -22.12 -2.31
N SER A 143 -0.31 -23.14 -1.46
CA SER A 143 -0.24 -24.52 -1.86
C SER A 143 -1.20 -25.35 -1.03
N ALA A 144 -1.77 -26.39 -1.62
CA ALA A 144 -2.72 -27.31 -0.98
C ALA A 144 -2.76 -28.63 -1.72
N THR A 145 -3.40 -29.63 -1.10
CA THR A 145 -3.83 -30.87 -1.78
C THR A 145 -5.34 -30.77 -2.00
N VAL A 146 -5.80 -30.81 -3.25
CA VAL A 146 -7.23 -30.77 -3.59
C VAL A 146 -7.63 -32.09 -4.22
N ARG A 147 -8.46 -32.85 -3.53
CA ARG A 147 -8.92 -34.22 -3.99
C ARG A 147 -7.75 -35.12 -4.39
N GLY A 148 -6.69 -35.13 -3.59
CA GLY A 148 -5.48 -35.92 -3.81
C GLY A 148 -4.50 -35.37 -4.84
N ASN A 149 -4.80 -34.21 -5.48
CA ASN A 149 -3.91 -33.55 -6.44
C ASN A 149 -3.24 -32.34 -5.82
N ALA A 150 -1.96 -32.11 -6.12
CA ALA A 150 -1.24 -30.91 -5.70
C ALA A 150 -1.82 -29.67 -6.41
N PHE A 151 -2.13 -28.66 -5.64
CA PHE A 151 -2.53 -27.32 -6.11
C PHE A 151 -1.51 -26.32 -5.63
N SER A 152 -1.15 -25.37 -6.49
CA SER A 152 -0.30 -24.22 -6.12
C SER A 152 -0.71 -23.01 -6.93
N GLN A 153 -0.84 -21.87 -6.28
CA GLN A 153 -1.07 -20.57 -6.92
C GLN A 153 -0.09 -19.57 -6.36
N SER A 154 0.49 -18.73 -7.22
CA SER A 154 1.39 -17.67 -6.79
C SER A 154 1.04 -16.34 -7.46
N VAL A 155 1.24 -15.26 -6.73
CA VAL A 155 1.30 -13.91 -7.26
C VAL A 155 2.61 -13.31 -6.77
N LYS A 156 3.46 -12.88 -7.70
CA LYS A 156 4.78 -12.32 -7.36
C LYS A 156 4.97 -11.00 -8.07
N SER A 157 5.35 -9.99 -7.31
CA SER A 157 5.88 -8.77 -7.90
C SER A 157 7.23 -9.07 -8.57
N THR A 158 7.36 -8.72 -9.83
CA THR A 158 8.60 -8.94 -10.60
C THR A 158 9.28 -7.63 -10.99
N TRP A 159 8.54 -6.53 -10.86
CA TRP A 159 9.05 -5.19 -11.14
C TRP A 159 8.25 -4.14 -10.39
N ARG A 160 8.91 -3.48 -9.42
CA ARG A 160 8.32 -2.37 -8.66
C ARG A 160 9.18 -1.13 -8.83
N THR A 161 8.61 -0.03 -9.29
CA THR A 161 9.37 1.18 -9.58
C THR A 161 8.56 2.42 -9.20
N VAL A 162 9.23 3.42 -8.62
CA VAL A 162 8.68 4.73 -8.37
C VAL A 162 8.62 5.50 -9.70
N MET A 163 7.41 5.77 -10.17
CA MET A 163 7.17 6.42 -11.47
C MET A 163 7.15 7.94 -11.40
N GLY A 164 6.76 8.50 -10.24
CA GLY A 164 6.62 9.94 -10.07
C GLY A 164 6.31 10.35 -8.65
N LYS A 165 6.45 11.66 -8.41
CA LYS A 165 5.93 12.37 -7.25
C LYS A 165 5.06 13.51 -7.78
N ASN A 166 3.74 13.34 -7.76
CA ASN A 166 2.80 14.22 -8.45
C ASN A 166 1.62 14.57 -7.55
N GLU A 167 0.94 15.65 -7.88
CA GLU A 167 -0.38 15.92 -7.33
C GLU A 167 -1.42 15.06 -8.07
N VAL A 168 -2.26 14.34 -7.32
CA VAL A 168 -3.37 13.54 -7.84
C VAL A 168 -4.67 14.16 -7.37
N GLU A 169 -5.54 14.49 -8.31
CA GLU A 169 -6.87 15.04 -8.04
C GLU A 169 -7.92 13.92 -8.09
N THR A 170 -8.76 13.87 -7.06
CA THR A 170 -9.87 12.93 -6.93
C THR A 170 -11.10 13.67 -6.41
N PRO A 171 -12.32 13.07 -6.41
CA PRO A 171 -13.49 13.69 -5.78
C PRO A 171 -13.29 14.01 -4.28
N ALA A 172 -12.39 13.32 -3.58
CA ALA A 172 -12.06 13.59 -2.18
C ALA A 172 -11.10 14.80 -1.99
N GLY A 173 -10.50 15.31 -3.08
CA GLY A 173 -9.57 16.44 -3.04
C GLY A 173 -8.29 16.22 -3.85
N LYS A 174 -7.28 17.07 -3.56
CA LYS A 174 -5.95 17.02 -4.17
C LYS A 174 -4.93 16.51 -3.18
N PHE A 175 -4.09 15.59 -3.63
CA PHE A 175 -3.14 14.86 -2.78
C PHE A 175 -1.76 14.82 -3.43
N GLY A 176 -0.73 15.22 -2.69
CA GLY A 176 0.65 14.97 -3.10
C GLY A 176 0.94 13.47 -2.96
N CYS A 177 1.26 12.80 -4.07
CA CYS A 177 1.39 11.35 -4.11
C CYS A 177 2.75 10.89 -4.61
N ILE A 178 3.16 9.72 -4.12
CA ILE A 178 4.21 8.88 -4.71
C ILE A 178 3.49 7.85 -5.57
N THR A 179 3.78 7.84 -6.88
CA THR A 179 3.22 6.87 -7.82
C THR A 179 4.17 5.69 -7.97
N VAL A 180 3.69 4.49 -7.67
CA VAL A 180 4.44 3.23 -7.83
C VAL A 180 3.77 2.37 -8.88
N LYS A 181 4.57 1.83 -9.80
CA LYS A 181 4.15 0.81 -10.76
C LYS A 181 4.70 -0.54 -10.34
N ASP A 182 3.82 -1.53 -10.23
CA ASP A 182 4.15 -2.92 -9.99
C ASP A 182 3.79 -3.76 -11.23
N VAL A 183 4.64 -4.69 -11.58
CA VAL A 183 4.32 -5.76 -12.53
C VAL A 183 4.24 -7.06 -11.75
N LEU A 184 3.06 -7.65 -11.73
CA LEU A 184 2.76 -8.90 -11.03
C LEU A 184 2.75 -10.05 -12.01
N ASP A 185 3.43 -11.13 -11.67
CA ASP A 185 3.32 -12.41 -12.35
C ASP A 185 2.29 -13.26 -11.58
N VAL A 186 1.20 -13.62 -12.26
CA VAL A 186 0.17 -14.48 -11.72
C VAL A 186 0.43 -15.89 -12.26
N GLY A 187 1.03 -16.74 -11.45
CA GLY A 187 1.43 -18.10 -11.82
C GLY A 187 0.27 -18.94 -12.39
N GLN A 188 0.60 -20.10 -12.95
CA GLN A 188 -0.33 -21.05 -13.55
C GLN A 188 -1.18 -20.50 -14.71
N GLY A 189 -0.57 -19.68 -15.57
CA GLY A 189 -1.24 -19.18 -16.76
C GLY A 189 -2.08 -17.91 -16.55
N GLY A 190 -2.06 -17.31 -15.36
CA GLY A 190 -2.74 -16.04 -15.08
C GLY A 190 -2.11 -14.83 -15.76
N GLY A 191 -0.91 -14.97 -16.34
CA GLY A 191 -0.24 -13.95 -17.09
C GLY A 191 0.35 -12.83 -16.22
N LYS A 192 0.63 -11.69 -16.85
CA LYS A 192 1.15 -10.50 -16.17
C LYS A 192 0.04 -9.49 -15.93
N VAL A 193 0.06 -8.90 -14.75
CA VAL A 193 -0.84 -7.82 -14.34
C VAL A 193 0.01 -6.61 -14.00
N THR A 194 -0.38 -5.43 -14.49
CA THR A 194 0.25 -4.17 -14.11
C THR A 194 -0.64 -3.47 -13.10
N GLN A 195 -0.04 -3.03 -12.00
CA GLN A 195 -0.70 -2.22 -10.99
C GLN A 195 0.02 -0.87 -10.89
N VAL A 196 -0.73 0.22 -10.91
CA VAL A 196 -0.23 1.58 -10.66
C VAL A 196 -0.97 2.11 -9.46
N THR A 197 -0.24 2.49 -8.42
CA THR A 197 -0.81 2.96 -7.16
C THR A 197 -0.22 4.31 -6.78
N ASP A 198 -1.10 5.25 -6.44
CA ASP A 198 -0.77 6.57 -5.92
C ASP A 198 -0.94 6.57 -4.40
N TYR A 199 0.16 6.74 -3.67
CA TYR A 199 0.23 6.77 -2.21
C TYR A 199 0.45 8.19 -1.71
N SER A 200 -0.38 8.66 -0.77
CA SER A 200 -0.22 9.97 -0.13
C SER A 200 0.17 9.82 1.34
N PRO A 201 1.13 10.64 1.84
CA PRO A 201 1.49 10.66 3.24
C PRO A 201 0.28 10.97 4.14
N GLY A 202 0.12 10.22 5.22
CA GLY A 202 -0.98 10.36 6.19
C GLY A 202 -2.32 9.79 5.74
N ILE A 203 -2.44 9.33 4.47
CA ILE A 203 -3.68 8.82 3.88
C ILE A 203 -3.53 7.38 3.38
N GLY A 204 -2.38 7.04 2.82
CA GLY A 204 -2.16 5.77 2.15
C GLY A 204 -2.59 5.83 0.69
N ILE A 205 -3.30 4.81 0.22
CA ILE A 205 -3.72 4.70 -1.19
C ILE A 205 -4.78 5.77 -1.50
N VAL A 206 -4.52 6.58 -2.53
CA VAL A 206 -5.45 7.58 -3.07
C VAL A 206 -6.11 7.07 -4.35
N ARG A 207 -5.33 6.40 -5.20
CA ARG A 207 -5.81 5.79 -6.44
C ARG A 207 -5.01 4.52 -6.71
N GLN A 208 -5.67 3.50 -7.25
CA GLN A 208 -5.03 2.28 -7.71
C GLN A 208 -5.67 1.82 -9.02
N ALA A 209 -4.87 1.60 -10.04
CA ALA A 209 -5.29 1.05 -11.33
C ALA A 209 -4.62 -0.31 -11.53
N ILE A 210 -5.43 -1.33 -11.82
CA ILE A 210 -4.99 -2.71 -12.06
C ILE A 210 -5.36 -3.06 -13.49
N THR A 211 -4.37 -3.39 -14.32
CA THR A 211 -4.56 -3.73 -15.74
C THR A 211 -4.11 -5.15 -15.99
N ALA A 212 -5.00 -5.96 -16.55
CA ALA A 212 -4.73 -7.33 -17.01
C ALA A 212 -5.07 -7.50 -18.49
N GLY A 213 -4.39 -8.42 -19.16
CA GLY A 213 -4.59 -8.68 -20.59
C GLY A 213 -3.91 -7.66 -21.52
N GLU A 214 -4.02 -7.89 -22.82
CA GLU A 214 -3.42 -7.07 -23.89
C GLU A 214 -4.41 -6.86 -25.03
N GLY A 215 -4.25 -5.76 -25.79
CA GLY A 215 -5.09 -5.44 -26.95
C GLY A 215 -6.56 -5.33 -26.60
N ASP A 216 -7.42 -5.97 -27.37
CA ASP A 216 -8.88 -5.93 -27.22
C ASP A 216 -9.38 -6.67 -25.98
N PHE A 217 -8.54 -7.48 -25.35
CA PHE A 217 -8.87 -8.21 -24.11
C PHE A 217 -8.32 -7.52 -22.87
N LYS A 218 -7.88 -6.27 -22.98
CA LYS A 218 -7.43 -5.48 -21.84
C LYS A 218 -8.59 -5.19 -20.89
N MET A 219 -8.40 -5.53 -19.62
CA MET A 219 -9.29 -5.16 -18.51
C MET A 219 -8.54 -4.19 -17.59
N GLU A 220 -9.20 -3.11 -17.23
CA GLU A 220 -8.66 -2.14 -16.28
C GLU A 220 -9.66 -1.90 -15.14
N GLN A 221 -9.25 -2.26 -13.93
CA GLN A 221 -10.00 -1.95 -12.71
C GLN A 221 -9.34 -0.77 -12.01
N VAL A 222 -10.14 0.23 -11.64
CA VAL A 222 -9.64 1.43 -10.97
C VAL A 222 -10.40 1.64 -9.66
N PHE A 223 -9.62 1.86 -8.60
CA PHE A 223 -10.09 2.34 -7.29
C PHE A 223 -9.69 3.81 -7.18
N THR A 224 -10.65 4.68 -6.91
CA THR A 224 -10.40 6.13 -6.75
C THR A 224 -11.01 6.60 -5.44
N LEU A 225 -10.24 7.27 -4.60
CA LEU A 225 -10.71 7.86 -3.34
C LEU A 225 -11.76 8.94 -3.65
N VAL A 226 -13.00 8.75 -3.18
CA VAL A 226 -14.11 9.67 -3.44
C VAL A 226 -14.54 10.44 -2.19
N SER A 227 -14.23 9.90 -1.01
CA SER A 227 -14.52 10.60 0.25
C SER A 227 -13.55 10.15 1.35
N LEU A 228 -13.26 11.07 2.25
CA LEU A 228 -12.39 10.89 3.40
C LEU A 228 -13.11 11.47 4.61
N ASP A 229 -13.38 10.64 5.63
CA ASP A 229 -13.98 11.06 6.89
C ASP A 229 -12.92 11.13 8.00
N ARG A 230 -12.95 12.22 8.77
CA ARG A 230 -12.06 12.46 9.93
C ARG A 230 -12.89 12.62 11.19
N ARG A 231 -12.41 12.10 12.30
CA ARG A 231 -12.96 12.33 13.63
C ARG A 231 -12.29 13.51 14.31
#